data_0b351590d19e267092791f35506d3cdf
#
_entry.id   0b351590d19e267092791f35506d3cdf
#
_cell.length_a   1.000
_cell.length_b   1.000
_cell.length_c   1.000
_cell.angle_alpha   90.00
_cell.angle_beta   90.00
_cell.angle_gamma   90.00
#
_symmetry.space_group_name_H-M   'P 1'
#
loop_
_entity.id
_entity.type
_entity.pdbx_description
1 polymer ?
#
loop_
_entity_poly.entity_id
_entity_poly.type
_entity_poly.pdbx_seq_one_letter_code
_entity_poly.pdbx_strand_id
1 'polypeptide(L)'
;MTEQLLAALPELKLNLDISHWMVVHETDLSDQAERVSALVKQAWHVHARVGYEEGPQVSDPASPLWLDHLHNHIGWWQQVVDAAQLRGQDQLTITPEFGPFPYAQVNPVTGIPLTDIWQANQFMHHTLAEQLRLA
;
A
#
# COMPACT_ATOMS: atom_id res chain seq x y z
N MET A 1 -3.28 5.12 -17.48
CA MET A 1 -3.82 3.80 -17.90
C MET A 1 -4.94 3.33 -16.97
N THR A 2 -4.75 3.21 -15.66
CA THR A 2 -5.79 2.76 -14.70
C THR A 2 -7.07 3.60 -14.78
N GLU A 3 -6.98 4.92 -14.79
CA GLU A 3 -8.13 5.83 -14.96
C GLU A 3 -8.94 5.53 -16.22
N GLN A 4 -8.26 5.30 -17.33
CA GLN A 4 -8.91 5.02 -18.62
C GLN A 4 -9.66 3.68 -18.59
N LEU A 5 -9.06 2.67 -17.92
CA LEU A 5 -9.70 1.36 -17.75
C LEU A 5 -10.96 1.46 -16.89
N LEU A 6 -10.87 2.16 -15.76
CA LEU A 6 -12.03 2.33 -14.87
C LEU A 6 -13.13 3.20 -15.48
N ALA A 7 -12.76 4.17 -16.31
CA ALA A 7 -13.74 4.95 -17.05
C ALA A 7 -14.44 4.13 -18.15
N ALA A 8 -13.73 3.21 -18.81
CA ALA A 8 -14.28 2.34 -19.83
C ALA A 8 -15.05 1.15 -19.28
N LEU A 9 -14.68 0.67 -18.09
CA LEU A 9 -15.23 -0.52 -17.43
C LEU A 9 -15.53 -0.20 -15.96
N PRO A 10 -16.59 0.54 -15.68
CA PRO A 10 -16.91 1.03 -14.32
C PRO A 10 -17.26 -0.08 -13.32
N GLU A 11 -17.54 -1.29 -13.80
CA GLU A 11 -17.75 -2.47 -12.97
C GLU A 11 -16.46 -3.08 -12.41
N LEU A 12 -15.29 -2.67 -12.91
CA LEU A 12 -14.01 -3.17 -12.41
C LEU A 12 -13.77 -2.73 -10.97
N LYS A 13 -13.26 -3.67 -10.19
CA LYS A 13 -12.84 -3.48 -8.82
C LYS A 13 -11.33 -3.54 -8.74
N LEU A 14 -10.73 -2.58 -8.04
CA LEU A 14 -9.29 -2.58 -7.87
C LEU A 14 -8.87 -3.47 -6.70
N ASN A 15 -7.85 -4.28 -6.92
CA ASN A 15 -6.91 -4.69 -5.90
C ASN A 15 -5.79 -3.64 -5.88
N LEU A 16 -5.74 -2.84 -4.83
CA LEU A 16 -4.84 -1.70 -4.74
C LEU A 16 -3.52 -2.09 -4.08
N ASP A 17 -2.43 -1.98 -4.82
CA ASP A 17 -1.09 -1.86 -4.27
C ASP A 17 -0.50 -0.52 -4.74
N ILE A 18 -0.57 0.48 -3.88
CA ILE A 18 -0.17 1.84 -4.23
C ILE A 18 1.35 1.99 -4.39
N SER A 19 2.13 1.08 -3.82
CA SER A 19 3.59 1.08 -3.95
C SER A 19 4.04 0.98 -5.40
N HIS A 20 3.28 0.26 -6.24
CA HIS A 20 3.58 0.17 -7.66
C HIS A 20 3.36 1.49 -8.41
N TRP A 21 2.39 2.31 -7.98
CA TRP A 21 2.18 3.62 -8.58
C TRP A 21 3.32 4.58 -8.22
N MET A 22 3.82 4.53 -6.97
CA MET A 22 4.99 5.31 -6.56
C MET A 22 6.20 5.02 -7.44
N VAL A 23 6.52 3.75 -7.64
CA VAL A 23 7.65 3.33 -8.50
C VAL A 23 7.47 3.76 -9.95
N VAL A 24 6.25 3.61 -10.51
CA VAL A 24 5.99 3.97 -11.92
C VAL A 24 6.08 5.48 -12.15
N HIS A 25 5.73 6.27 -11.14
CA HIS A 25 5.75 7.73 -11.22
C HIS A 25 7.02 8.35 -10.64
N GLU A 26 7.85 7.56 -9.94
CA GLU A 26 9.07 8.02 -9.25
C GLU A 26 8.77 9.21 -8.30
N THR A 27 7.61 9.15 -7.60
CA THR A 27 7.17 10.16 -6.63
C THR A 27 6.42 9.51 -5.47
N ASP A 28 6.27 10.25 -4.36
CA ASP A 28 5.40 9.89 -3.25
C ASP A 28 3.90 10.07 -3.56
N LEU A 29 3.56 10.44 -4.79
CA LEU A 29 2.21 10.72 -5.31
C LEU A 29 1.53 11.96 -4.73
N SER A 30 2.20 12.77 -3.91
CA SER A 30 1.63 14.01 -3.36
C SER A 30 1.32 15.04 -4.45
N ASP A 31 2.09 15.05 -5.53
CA ASP A 31 1.90 15.89 -6.72
C ASP A 31 0.66 15.50 -7.55
N GLN A 32 0.10 14.31 -7.29
CA GLN A 32 -1.08 13.76 -7.99
C GLN A 32 -2.21 13.37 -7.01
N ALA A 33 -2.22 13.94 -5.81
CA ALA A 33 -3.09 13.52 -4.71
C ALA A 33 -4.58 13.42 -5.10
N GLU A 34 -5.12 14.37 -5.88
CA GLU A 34 -6.52 14.34 -6.31
C GLU A 34 -6.83 13.14 -7.22
N ARG A 35 -5.93 12.84 -8.17
CA ARG A 35 -6.07 11.69 -9.08
C ARG A 35 -5.99 10.38 -8.32
N VAL A 36 -5.00 10.26 -7.44
CA VAL A 36 -4.83 9.08 -6.59
C VAL A 36 -6.06 8.88 -5.70
N SER A 37 -6.55 9.94 -5.04
CA SER A 37 -7.77 9.89 -4.23
C SER A 37 -9.01 9.41 -5.01
N ALA A 38 -9.14 9.77 -6.27
CA ALA A 38 -10.23 9.29 -7.11
C ALA A 38 -10.13 7.78 -7.41
N LEU A 39 -8.91 7.27 -7.57
CA LEU A 39 -8.66 5.86 -7.89
C LEU A 39 -8.73 4.96 -6.67
N VAL A 40 -8.16 5.37 -5.55
CA VAL A 40 -8.16 4.55 -4.30
C VAL A 40 -9.59 4.32 -3.80
N LYS A 41 -10.50 5.24 -4.05
CA LYS A 41 -11.92 5.07 -3.74
C LYS A 41 -12.62 3.94 -4.50
N GLN A 42 -12.00 3.38 -5.53
CA GLN A 42 -12.51 2.24 -6.29
C GLN A 42 -11.86 0.92 -5.89
N ALA A 43 -11.00 0.93 -4.86
CA ALA A 43 -10.42 -0.27 -4.31
C ALA A 43 -11.44 -1.10 -3.51
N TRP A 44 -11.36 -2.42 -3.68
CA TRP A 44 -12.16 -3.42 -2.96
C TRP A 44 -11.29 -4.37 -2.15
N HIS A 45 -10.02 -4.37 -2.41
CA HIS A 45 -8.99 -5.06 -1.66
C HIS A 45 -7.72 -4.21 -1.66
N VAL A 46 -6.92 -4.31 -0.60
CA VAL A 46 -5.66 -3.59 -0.47
C VAL A 46 -4.53 -4.57 -0.18
N HIS A 47 -3.47 -4.48 -0.95
CA HIS A 47 -2.16 -5.00 -0.59
C HIS A 47 -1.40 -3.92 0.20
N ALA A 48 -1.27 -4.13 1.50
CA ALA A 48 -0.67 -3.15 2.40
C ALA A 48 0.85 -3.38 2.47
N ARG A 49 1.53 -2.89 1.45
CA ARG A 49 2.99 -2.85 1.36
C ARG A 49 3.44 -1.39 1.26
N VAL A 50 4.40 -1.02 2.10
CA VAL A 50 4.99 0.31 2.06
C VAL A 50 6.09 0.32 1.01
N GLY A 51 5.90 1.14 -0.02
CA GLY A 51 6.89 1.39 -1.06
C GLY A 51 7.49 2.78 -0.92
N TYR A 52 8.38 3.11 -1.85
CA TYR A 52 9.02 4.40 -1.98
C TYR A 52 9.29 4.66 -3.48
N GLU A 53 9.83 5.80 -3.82
CA GLU A 53 9.93 6.28 -5.20
C GLU A 53 10.75 5.35 -6.13
N GLU A 54 11.80 4.68 -5.58
CA GLU A 54 12.68 3.79 -6.34
C GLU A 54 12.41 2.31 -6.10
N GLY A 55 11.40 1.96 -5.28
CA GLY A 55 11.11 0.55 -5.00
C GLY A 55 9.75 0.28 -4.39
N PRO A 56 9.12 -0.87 -4.75
CA PRO A 56 7.78 -1.19 -4.27
C PRO A 56 7.76 -1.67 -2.82
N GLN A 57 8.92 -1.86 -2.18
CA GLN A 57 9.02 -2.33 -0.82
C GLN A 57 10.20 -1.70 -0.08
N VAL A 58 9.91 -1.01 1.02
CA VAL A 58 10.93 -0.53 1.94
C VAL A 58 11.62 -1.69 2.66
N SER A 59 12.83 -1.49 3.14
CA SER A 59 13.60 -2.55 3.80
C SER A 59 12.95 -3.03 5.11
N ASP A 60 12.41 -2.10 5.90
CA ASP A 60 11.76 -2.39 7.19
C ASP A 60 10.69 -1.33 7.47
N PRO A 61 9.39 -1.66 7.46
CA PRO A 61 8.32 -0.69 7.71
C PRO A 61 8.30 -0.15 9.14
N ALA A 62 8.95 -0.83 10.09
CA ALA A 62 9.06 -0.37 11.48
C ALA A 62 10.21 0.64 11.69
N SER A 63 11.08 0.81 10.71
CA SER A 63 12.22 1.72 10.81
C SER A 63 11.78 3.19 10.77
N PRO A 64 12.29 4.05 11.69
CA PRO A 64 12.05 5.49 11.64
C PRO A 64 12.42 6.15 10.30
N LEU A 65 13.32 5.53 9.53
CA LEU A 65 13.72 6.00 8.19
C LEU A 65 12.54 6.04 7.21
N TRP A 66 11.58 5.15 7.38
CA TRP A 66 10.43 5.00 6.49
C TRP A 66 9.11 5.50 7.08
N LEU A 67 9.17 6.24 8.20
CA LEU A 67 7.98 6.68 8.92
C LEU A 67 7.05 7.56 8.06
N ASP A 68 7.61 8.47 7.28
CA ASP A 68 6.83 9.36 6.41
C ASP A 68 6.14 8.57 5.29
N HIS A 69 6.85 7.59 4.71
CA HIS A 69 6.27 6.69 3.70
C HIS A 69 5.15 5.83 4.29
N LEU A 70 5.35 5.29 5.50
CA LEU A 70 4.31 4.53 6.20
C LEU A 70 3.05 5.39 6.45
N HIS A 71 3.22 6.62 6.96
CA HIS A 71 2.10 7.53 7.20
C HIS A 71 1.38 7.92 5.91
N ASN A 72 2.11 8.15 4.83
CA ASN A 72 1.54 8.43 3.52
C ASN A 72 0.65 7.26 3.04
N HIS A 73 1.16 6.03 3.13
CA HIS A 73 0.38 4.84 2.78
C HIS A 73 -0.86 4.67 3.64
N ILE A 74 -0.76 4.86 4.96
CA ILE A 74 -1.91 4.79 5.87
C ILE A 74 -2.96 5.83 5.48
N GLY A 75 -2.56 7.02 5.08
CA GLY A 75 -3.46 8.06 4.59
C GLY A 75 -4.23 7.62 3.34
N TRP A 76 -3.59 6.93 2.40
CA TRP A 76 -4.26 6.37 1.22
C TRP A 76 -5.19 5.20 1.58
N TRP A 77 -4.76 4.30 2.44
CA TRP A 77 -5.59 3.16 2.87
C TRP A 77 -6.81 3.61 3.68
N GLN A 78 -6.67 4.67 4.50
CA GLN A 78 -7.83 5.25 5.18
C GLN A 78 -8.88 5.74 4.19
N GLN A 79 -8.49 6.37 3.08
CA GLN A 79 -9.44 6.78 2.05
C GLN A 79 -10.17 5.59 1.40
N VAL A 80 -9.51 4.43 1.28
CA VAL A 80 -10.17 3.19 0.82
C VAL A 80 -11.21 2.73 1.83
N VAL A 81 -10.87 2.73 3.13
CA VAL A 81 -11.79 2.38 4.22
C VAL A 81 -13.02 3.30 4.21
N ASP A 82 -12.79 4.61 4.19
CA ASP A 82 -13.87 5.61 4.17
C ASP A 82 -14.79 5.42 2.95
N ALA A 83 -14.22 5.14 1.78
CA ALA A 83 -14.98 4.90 0.57
C ALA A 83 -15.77 3.58 0.62
N ALA A 84 -15.22 2.53 1.22
CA ALA A 84 -15.91 1.26 1.41
C ALA A 84 -17.14 1.44 2.32
N GLN A 85 -17.00 2.19 3.40
CA GLN A 85 -18.08 2.52 4.32
C GLN A 85 -19.18 3.34 3.61
N LEU A 86 -18.81 4.36 2.84
CA LEU A 86 -19.76 5.18 2.07
C LEU A 86 -20.55 4.36 1.03
N ARG A 87 -19.94 3.30 0.49
CA ARG A 87 -20.62 2.35 -0.43
C ARG A 87 -21.53 1.35 0.30
N GLY A 88 -21.55 1.33 1.63
CA GLY A 88 -22.24 0.29 2.41
C GLY A 88 -21.64 -1.11 2.19
N GLN A 89 -20.33 -1.19 1.97
CA GLN A 89 -19.63 -2.44 1.74
C GLN A 89 -19.46 -3.18 3.07
N ASP A 90 -19.99 -4.41 3.14
CA ASP A 90 -19.97 -5.21 4.38
C ASP A 90 -18.57 -5.66 4.80
N GLN A 91 -17.65 -5.81 3.85
CA GLN A 91 -16.28 -6.25 4.09
C GLN A 91 -15.30 -5.55 3.18
N LEU A 92 -14.21 -5.04 3.75
CA LEU A 92 -13.00 -4.65 3.06
C LEU A 92 -11.85 -5.53 3.56
N THR A 93 -11.13 -6.16 2.65
CA THR A 93 -9.97 -6.97 3.02
C THR A 93 -8.67 -6.21 2.75
N ILE A 94 -7.75 -6.28 3.71
CA ILE A 94 -6.42 -5.67 3.62
C ILE A 94 -5.40 -6.74 3.96
N THR A 95 -4.45 -6.98 3.07
CA THR A 95 -3.41 -7.99 3.25
C THR A 95 -2.05 -7.33 3.38
N PRO A 96 -1.34 -7.42 4.52
CA PRO A 96 0.08 -7.12 4.58
C PRO A 96 0.84 -7.96 3.56
N GLU A 97 1.68 -7.33 2.73
CA GLU A 97 2.29 -8.02 1.59
C GLU A 97 3.80 -7.75 1.49
N PHE A 98 4.51 -7.76 2.61
CA PHE A 98 5.96 -7.78 2.54
C PHE A 98 6.43 -9.14 2.06
N GLY A 99 7.11 -9.13 0.90
CA GLY A 99 7.55 -10.33 0.19
C GLY A 99 9.05 -10.59 0.34
N PRO A 100 9.48 -11.86 0.12
CA PRO A 100 10.90 -12.23 0.11
C PRO A 100 11.63 -11.67 -1.11
N PHE A 101 12.89 -12.06 -1.30
CA PHE A 101 13.62 -11.71 -2.53
C PHE A 101 12.78 -12.09 -3.79
N PRO A 102 12.71 -11.20 -4.81
CA PRO A 102 13.52 -10.01 -5.04
C PRO A 102 13.00 -8.71 -4.38
N TYR A 103 11.87 -8.70 -3.69
CA TYR A 103 11.36 -7.51 -3.00
C TYR A 103 12.18 -7.19 -1.75
N ALA A 104 12.46 -8.20 -0.92
CA ALA A 104 13.31 -8.02 0.25
C ALA A 104 14.76 -7.84 -0.15
N GLN A 105 15.40 -6.83 0.42
CA GLN A 105 16.84 -6.67 0.31
C GLN A 105 17.55 -7.80 1.07
N VAL A 106 18.60 -8.34 0.45
CA VAL A 106 19.40 -9.43 1.02
C VAL A 106 20.85 -9.02 1.12
N ASN A 107 21.58 -9.62 2.05
CA ASN A 107 23.02 -9.52 2.09
C ASN A 107 23.58 -10.15 0.80
N PRO A 108 24.35 -9.43 -0.01
CA PRO A 108 24.81 -9.91 -1.32
C PRO A 108 25.79 -11.08 -1.25
N VAL A 109 26.42 -11.32 -0.09
CA VAL A 109 27.37 -12.41 0.12
C VAL A 109 26.68 -13.68 0.62
N THR A 110 25.74 -13.52 1.57
CA THR A 110 25.10 -14.67 2.24
C THR A 110 23.72 -15.01 1.69
N GLY A 111 23.08 -14.10 0.95
CA GLY A 111 21.70 -14.25 0.51
C GLY A 111 20.65 -14.13 1.63
N ILE A 112 21.08 -13.84 2.86
CA ILE A 112 20.17 -13.73 4.01
C ILE A 112 19.41 -12.39 3.91
N PRO A 113 18.09 -12.36 4.06
CA PRO A 113 17.32 -11.13 4.13
C PRO A 113 17.84 -10.18 5.23
N LEU A 114 17.84 -8.87 4.96
CA LEU A 114 18.25 -7.86 5.93
C LEU A 114 17.16 -7.61 7.00
N THR A 115 15.93 -7.97 6.69
CA THR A 115 14.76 -7.84 7.58
C THR A 115 13.98 -9.14 7.59
N ASP A 116 13.46 -9.51 8.75
CA ASP A 116 12.53 -10.63 8.89
C ASP A 116 11.17 -10.25 8.29
N ILE A 117 10.84 -10.87 7.16
CA ILE A 117 9.61 -10.61 6.41
C ILE A 117 8.34 -10.94 7.21
N TRP A 118 8.40 -11.97 8.05
CA TRP A 118 7.28 -12.31 8.91
C TRP A 118 7.04 -11.23 9.96
N GLN A 119 8.08 -10.74 10.60
CA GLN A 119 7.98 -9.61 11.55
C GLN A 119 7.49 -8.34 10.87
N ALA A 120 7.95 -8.03 9.65
CA ALA A 120 7.45 -6.90 8.88
C ALA A 120 5.93 -6.99 8.62
N ASN A 121 5.44 -8.16 8.21
CA ASN A 121 4.00 -8.38 8.01
C ASN A 121 3.21 -8.33 9.32
N GLN A 122 3.75 -8.85 10.43
CA GLN A 122 3.12 -8.73 11.74
C GLN A 122 3.03 -7.27 12.22
N PHE A 123 4.13 -6.50 12.04
CA PHE A 123 4.14 -5.07 12.33
C PHE A 123 3.05 -4.35 11.54
N MET A 124 2.97 -4.59 10.24
CA MET A 124 1.93 -4.00 9.39
C MET A 124 0.52 -4.38 9.85
N HIS A 125 0.28 -5.66 10.18
CA HIS A 125 -1.01 -6.10 10.70
C HIS A 125 -1.44 -5.32 11.94
N HIS A 126 -0.54 -5.17 12.93
CA HIS A 126 -0.83 -4.40 14.15
C HIS A 126 -1.05 -2.92 13.84
N THR A 127 -0.17 -2.32 13.04
CA THR A 127 -0.27 -0.91 12.65
C THR A 127 -1.60 -0.60 11.95
N LEU A 128 -2.03 -1.45 11.03
CA LEU A 128 -3.32 -1.29 10.33
C LEU A 128 -4.50 -1.39 11.31
N ALA A 129 -4.46 -2.35 12.24
CA ALA A 129 -5.51 -2.53 13.23
C ALA A 129 -5.63 -1.35 14.22
N GLU A 130 -4.50 -0.70 14.52
CA GLU A 130 -4.45 0.43 15.47
C GLU A 130 -4.76 1.78 14.80
N GLN A 131 -4.34 1.97 13.55
CA GLN A 131 -4.36 3.27 12.92
C GLN A 131 -5.51 3.49 11.93
N LEU A 132 -6.04 2.42 11.30
CA LEU A 132 -7.19 2.57 10.44
C LEU A 132 -8.46 2.67 11.27
N ARG A 133 -9.22 3.74 11.02
CA ARG A 133 -10.48 4.01 11.71
C ARG A 133 -11.60 3.27 11.00
N LEU A 134 -12.09 2.23 11.67
CA LEU A 134 -13.30 1.53 11.28
C LEU A 134 -14.47 2.23 12.01
N ALA A 135 -15.49 2.67 11.27
CA ALA A 135 -16.70 3.27 11.85
C ALA A 135 -17.57 2.20 12.52
#